data_eeda257d1208a872b1066b92b7c6432b
#
_entry.id   eeda257d1208a872b1066b92b7c6432b
#
_cell.length_a   1.000
_cell.length_b   1.000
_cell.length_c   1.000
_cell.angle_alpha   90.00
_cell.angle_beta   90.00
_cell.angle_gamma   90.00
#
_symmetry.space_group_name_H-M   'P 1'
#
loop_
_entity.id
_entity.type
_entity.pdbx_description
1 polymer ?
#
loop_
_entity_poly.entity_id
_entity_poly.type
_entity_poly.pdbx_seq_one_letter_code
_entity_poly.pdbx_strand_id
1 'polypeptide(L)'
;MLYISQHRAERHGQSKDALAKTKLGAWEYDIVGPWYKCNMTDLMAAIGLKQLERYPGLLERRHQLIQRYDEALHPLGIRTLPHFTPDYTSSGHLYLTWTPGIGEKERNEIILRMAERGVACNVHYKPLPMMTAYKAMGFDIADYPNAYHHYENLITLPLHTRLSDEDAAYVTEQFTDIVKEYLR
;
A
#
# COMPACT_ATOMS: atom_id res chain seq x y z
N MET A 1 -16.69 -21.72 9.18
CA MET A 1 -16.04 -22.59 8.16
C MET A 1 -14.65 -22.07 7.73
N LEU A 2 -14.46 -20.77 7.48
CA LEU A 2 -13.15 -20.15 7.14
C LEU A 2 -12.05 -20.33 8.22
N TYR A 3 -12.38 -20.20 9.51
CA TYR A 3 -11.43 -20.30 10.63
C TYR A 3 -10.74 -21.69 10.73
N ILE A 4 -11.50 -22.77 10.51
CA ILE A 4 -10.95 -24.14 10.59
C ILE A 4 -10.03 -24.44 9.39
N SER A 5 -10.32 -23.88 8.21
CA SER A 5 -9.48 -24.07 7.02
C SER A 5 -8.15 -23.32 7.11
N GLN A 6 -8.15 -22.08 7.64
CA GLN A 6 -6.92 -21.31 7.86
C GLN A 6 -5.98 -21.99 8.86
N HIS A 7 -6.51 -22.46 9.99
CA HIS A 7 -5.71 -23.12 11.03
C HIS A 7 -5.04 -24.42 10.55
N ARG A 8 -5.66 -25.14 9.61
CA ARG A 8 -5.06 -26.32 8.97
C ARG A 8 -3.99 -25.94 7.95
N ALA A 9 -4.22 -24.87 7.20
CA ALA A 9 -3.27 -24.38 6.19
C ALA A 9 -1.93 -23.92 6.80
N GLU A 10 -1.96 -23.37 8.01
CA GLU A 10 -0.77 -22.89 8.73
C GLU A 10 0.11 -24.03 9.31
N ARG A 11 -0.40 -25.27 9.40
CA ARG A 11 0.24 -26.42 10.06
C ARG A 11 0.44 -27.60 9.12
N HIS A 12 0.92 -27.38 7.91
CA HIS A 12 1.10 -28.42 6.88
C HIS A 12 -0.18 -29.19 6.52
N GLY A 13 -1.36 -28.68 6.84
CA GLY A 13 -2.60 -29.41 6.62
C GLY A 13 -2.93 -30.48 7.67
N GLN A 14 -2.32 -30.44 8.84
CA GLN A 14 -2.62 -31.41 9.90
C GLN A 14 -4.08 -31.37 10.34
N SER A 15 -4.70 -32.56 10.48
CA SER A 15 -6.10 -32.73 10.88
C SER A 15 -6.35 -32.43 12.36
N LYS A 16 -5.32 -32.48 13.21
CA LYS A 16 -5.40 -32.24 14.67
C LYS A 16 -4.58 -31.03 15.09
N ASP A 17 -5.08 -30.27 16.05
CA ASP A 17 -4.36 -29.20 16.72
C ASP A 17 -3.54 -29.69 17.91
N ALA A 18 -2.78 -28.78 18.57
CA ALA A 18 -1.94 -29.11 19.72
C ALA A 18 -2.75 -29.61 20.92
N LEU A 19 -3.96 -29.05 21.17
CA LEU A 19 -4.84 -29.43 22.25
C LEU A 19 -5.41 -30.86 22.06
N ALA A 20 -5.78 -31.20 20.83
CA ALA A 20 -6.24 -32.56 20.52
C ALA A 20 -5.14 -33.62 20.73
N LYS A 21 -3.86 -33.23 20.58
CA LYS A 21 -2.69 -34.10 20.80
C LYS A 21 -2.35 -34.34 22.28
N THR A 22 -2.89 -33.57 23.23
CA THR A 22 -2.65 -33.76 24.68
C THR A 22 -3.45 -34.90 25.28
N LYS A 23 -4.41 -35.45 24.54
CA LYS A 23 -5.18 -36.61 25.01
C LYS A 23 -4.32 -37.88 24.96
N LEU A 24 -4.41 -38.70 25.98
CA LEU A 24 -3.66 -39.97 26.09
C LEU A 24 -3.96 -40.85 24.86
N GLY A 25 -2.92 -41.32 24.16
CA GLY A 25 -3.03 -42.14 22.96
C GLY A 25 -3.40 -41.43 21.67
N ALA A 26 -3.49 -40.08 21.65
CA ALA A 26 -3.90 -39.30 20.49
C ALA A 26 -2.72 -38.96 19.55
N TRP A 27 -1.87 -39.93 19.18
CA TRP A 27 -0.72 -39.73 18.32
C TRP A 27 -1.09 -39.60 16.82
N GLU A 28 -2.14 -40.26 16.39
CA GLU A 28 -2.54 -40.37 14.99
C GLU A 28 -3.12 -39.04 14.49
N TYR A 29 -2.61 -38.58 13.37
CA TYR A 29 -3.11 -37.41 12.63
C TYR A 29 -2.95 -37.65 11.13
N ASP A 30 -3.66 -36.86 10.31
CA ASP A 30 -3.60 -36.92 8.87
C ASP A 30 -3.16 -35.55 8.30
N ILE A 31 -2.59 -35.56 7.11
CA ILE A 31 -2.31 -34.38 6.30
C ILE A 31 -3.39 -34.26 5.24
N VAL A 32 -4.37 -33.38 5.48
CA VAL A 32 -5.54 -33.22 4.61
C VAL A 32 -5.31 -32.31 3.40
N GLY A 33 -4.10 -31.74 3.28
CA GLY A 33 -3.70 -30.91 2.15
C GLY A 33 -2.24 -30.46 2.23
N PRO A 34 -1.53 -30.29 1.11
CA PRO A 34 -0.10 -29.97 1.05
C PRO A 34 0.13 -28.46 1.23
N TRP A 35 -0.04 -27.93 2.44
CA TRP A 35 0.13 -26.52 2.76
C TRP A 35 1.42 -26.24 3.53
N TYR A 36 1.71 -24.95 3.73
CA TYR A 36 2.93 -24.48 4.38
C TYR A 36 2.86 -24.60 5.90
N LYS A 37 4.02 -24.48 6.55
CA LYS A 37 4.11 -24.26 7.98
C LYS A 37 4.39 -22.78 8.26
N CYS A 38 3.41 -22.07 8.83
CA CYS A 38 3.45 -20.64 9.09
C CYS A 38 3.01 -20.34 10.53
N ASN A 39 3.73 -20.88 11.51
CA ASN A 39 3.39 -20.65 12.91
C ASN A 39 3.75 -19.22 13.32
N MET A 40 2.80 -18.51 13.91
CA MET A 40 3.06 -17.28 14.63
C MET A 40 3.55 -17.61 16.04
N THR A 41 4.63 -16.97 16.52
CA THR A 41 5.07 -17.09 17.90
C THR A 41 4.16 -16.29 18.84
N ASP A 42 4.10 -16.64 20.11
CA ASP A 42 3.29 -15.93 21.11
C ASP A 42 3.71 -14.45 21.23
N LEU A 43 5.00 -14.16 21.09
CA LEU A 43 5.50 -12.79 21.07
C LEU A 43 4.96 -11.99 19.89
N MET A 44 4.96 -12.58 18.70
CA MET A 44 4.39 -11.94 17.49
C MET A 44 2.88 -11.78 17.63
N ALA A 45 2.19 -12.78 18.18
CA ALA A 45 0.75 -12.73 18.43
C ALA A 45 0.39 -11.61 19.43
N ALA A 46 1.14 -11.47 20.52
CA ALA A 46 0.93 -10.42 21.51
C ALA A 46 1.08 -9.01 20.90
N ILE A 47 2.13 -8.81 20.09
CA ILE A 47 2.32 -7.54 19.34
C ILE A 47 1.17 -7.32 18.35
N GLY A 48 0.76 -8.36 17.62
CA GLY A 48 -0.32 -8.32 16.65
C GLY A 48 -1.66 -7.93 17.28
N LEU A 49 -2.01 -8.55 18.41
CA LEU A 49 -3.21 -8.20 19.18
C LEU A 49 -3.21 -6.72 19.58
N LYS A 50 -2.07 -6.22 20.08
CA LYS A 50 -1.97 -4.82 20.49
C LYS A 50 -2.06 -3.85 19.31
N GLN A 51 -1.53 -4.22 18.14
CA GLN A 51 -1.70 -3.43 16.93
C GLN A 51 -3.15 -3.47 16.42
N LEU A 52 -3.84 -4.61 16.53
CA LEU A 52 -5.23 -4.73 16.14
C LEU A 52 -6.16 -3.84 16.99
N GLU A 53 -5.93 -3.73 18.30
CA GLU A 53 -6.64 -2.79 19.17
C GLU A 53 -6.48 -1.33 18.72
N ARG A 54 -5.31 -0.97 18.21
CA ARG A 54 -4.98 0.40 17.75
C ARG A 54 -5.44 0.67 16.31
N TYR A 55 -5.69 -0.39 15.55
CA TYR A 55 -5.93 -0.29 14.10
C TYR A 55 -7.08 0.65 13.70
N PRO A 56 -8.26 0.66 14.38
CA PRO A 56 -9.32 1.60 14.04
C PRO A 56 -8.88 3.06 14.07
N GLY A 57 -8.15 3.49 15.11
CA GLY A 57 -7.66 4.86 15.22
C GLY A 57 -6.57 5.20 14.20
N LEU A 58 -5.71 4.21 13.86
CA LEU A 58 -4.70 4.38 12.81
C LEU A 58 -5.35 4.52 11.43
N LEU A 59 -6.42 3.76 11.17
CA LEU A 59 -7.18 3.83 9.92
C LEU A 59 -7.91 5.16 9.79
N GLU A 60 -8.60 5.59 10.83
CA GLU A 60 -9.29 6.87 10.88
C GLU A 60 -8.33 8.04 10.58
N ARG A 61 -7.14 8.04 11.20
CA ARG A 61 -6.14 9.08 10.93
C ARG A 61 -5.72 9.12 9.47
N ARG A 62 -5.51 7.96 8.83
CA ARG A 62 -5.18 7.89 7.40
C ARG A 62 -6.31 8.43 6.53
N HIS A 63 -7.56 8.12 6.86
CA HIS A 63 -8.73 8.62 6.14
C HIS A 63 -8.84 10.15 6.21
N GLN A 64 -8.62 10.74 7.38
CA GLN A 64 -8.61 12.20 7.57
C GLN A 64 -7.53 12.86 6.69
N LEU A 65 -6.32 12.30 6.64
CA LEU A 65 -5.25 12.82 5.80
C LEU A 65 -5.57 12.71 4.31
N ILE A 66 -6.17 11.60 3.87
CA ILE A 66 -6.61 11.39 2.49
C ILE A 66 -7.65 12.43 2.10
N GLN A 67 -8.67 12.65 2.93
CA GLN A 67 -9.71 13.65 2.67
C GLN A 67 -9.11 15.05 2.49
N ARG A 68 -8.17 15.45 3.35
CA ARG A 68 -7.48 16.75 3.23
C ARG A 68 -6.72 16.88 1.92
N TYR A 69 -6.03 15.84 1.50
CA TYR A 69 -5.32 15.82 0.22
C TYR A 69 -6.30 15.89 -0.95
N ASP A 70 -7.38 15.11 -0.92
CA ASP A 70 -8.42 15.12 -1.97
C ASP A 70 -9.07 16.50 -2.11
N GLU A 71 -9.43 17.16 -0.99
CA GLU A 71 -10.01 18.51 -0.96
C GLU A 71 -9.11 19.56 -1.63
N ALA A 72 -7.80 19.42 -1.47
CA ALA A 72 -6.84 20.35 -2.06
C ALA A 72 -6.47 20.05 -3.52
N LEU A 73 -6.40 18.76 -3.88
CA LEU A 73 -5.85 18.33 -5.16
C LEU A 73 -6.89 18.13 -6.26
N HIS A 74 -8.09 17.65 -5.92
CA HIS A 74 -9.16 17.44 -6.91
C HIS A 74 -9.58 18.73 -7.65
N PRO A 75 -9.67 19.91 -6.99
CA PRO A 75 -9.98 21.17 -7.70
C PRO A 75 -8.95 21.56 -8.75
N LEU A 76 -7.72 21.04 -8.68
CA LEU A 76 -6.64 21.25 -9.64
C LEU A 76 -6.68 20.24 -10.80
N GLY A 77 -7.64 19.33 -10.83
CA GLY A 77 -7.74 18.26 -11.82
C GLY A 77 -6.72 17.14 -11.61
N ILE A 78 -6.03 17.10 -10.47
CA ILE A 78 -5.11 16.03 -10.12
C ILE A 78 -5.94 14.79 -9.79
N ARG A 79 -5.68 13.70 -10.51
CA ARG A 79 -6.35 12.42 -10.28
C ARG A 79 -5.69 11.69 -9.12
N THR A 80 -6.48 11.03 -8.27
CA THR A 80 -6.04 10.20 -7.15
C THR A 80 -6.70 8.81 -7.21
N LEU A 81 -6.27 7.90 -6.35
CA LEU A 81 -7.01 6.65 -6.16
C LEU A 81 -8.35 6.93 -5.49
N PRO A 82 -9.43 6.24 -5.91
CA PRO A 82 -10.71 6.33 -5.21
C PRO A 82 -10.63 5.57 -3.89
N HIS A 83 -10.28 6.26 -2.81
CA HIS A 83 -10.16 5.66 -1.48
C HIS A 83 -11.52 5.37 -0.82
N PHE A 84 -12.56 6.09 -1.21
CA PHE A 84 -13.92 5.97 -0.68
C PHE A 84 -14.89 5.80 -1.84
N THR A 85 -15.58 4.67 -1.90
CA THR A 85 -16.61 4.37 -2.90
C THR A 85 -17.83 3.75 -2.22
N PRO A 86 -18.99 3.61 -2.90
CA PRO A 86 -20.12 2.88 -2.33
C PRO A 86 -19.81 1.42 -2.01
N ASP A 87 -18.85 0.82 -2.72
CA ASP A 87 -18.57 -0.62 -2.63
C ASP A 87 -17.42 -0.95 -1.69
N TYR A 88 -16.49 -0.01 -1.44
CA TYR A 88 -15.34 -0.23 -0.57
C TYR A 88 -14.77 1.06 0.02
N THR A 89 -14.07 0.90 1.15
CA THR A 89 -13.20 1.90 1.75
C THR A 89 -11.77 1.36 1.80
N SER A 90 -10.82 2.14 1.29
CA SER A 90 -9.40 1.78 1.27
C SER A 90 -8.80 1.82 2.68
N SER A 91 -7.81 0.96 2.94
CA SER A 91 -6.99 1.04 4.15
C SER A 91 -6.04 2.25 4.19
N GLY A 92 -5.98 3.02 3.10
CA GLY A 92 -5.13 4.21 3.01
C GLY A 92 -3.64 3.89 3.13
N HIS A 93 -3.15 2.86 2.44
CA HIS A 93 -1.73 2.47 2.51
C HIS A 93 -0.83 3.50 1.83
N LEU A 94 -1.18 3.92 0.61
CA LEU A 94 -0.45 4.90 -0.21
C LEU A 94 -1.41 5.98 -0.70
N TYR A 95 -0.90 7.20 -0.86
CA TYR A 95 -1.62 8.27 -1.52
C TYR A 95 -0.95 8.57 -2.86
N LEU A 96 -1.55 8.07 -3.94
CA LEU A 96 -1.04 8.17 -5.30
C LEU A 96 -1.73 9.31 -6.04
N THR A 97 -0.94 10.13 -6.74
CA THR A 97 -1.44 11.24 -7.55
C THR A 97 -0.97 11.12 -8.99
N TRP A 98 -1.80 11.56 -9.92
CA TRP A 98 -1.50 11.67 -11.35
C TRP A 98 -1.80 13.08 -11.81
N THR A 99 -0.76 13.84 -12.12
CA THR A 99 -0.87 15.21 -12.62
C THR A 99 -1.13 15.17 -14.13
N PRO A 100 -2.23 15.77 -14.63
CA PRO A 100 -2.52 15.74 -16.06
C PRO A 100 -1.49 16.54 -16.85
N GLY A 101 -1.18 16.06 -18.08
CA GLY A 101 -0.35 16.78 -19.04
C GLY A 101 1.15 16.74 -18.81
N ILE A 102 1.64 16.02 -17.78
CA ILE A 102 3.07 15.83 -17.53
C ILE A 102 3.53 14.41 -17.89
N GLY A 103 4.82 14.27 -18.21
CA GLY A 103 5.49 13.01 -18.43
C GLY A 103 6.49 12.68 -17.33
N GLU A 104 7.32 11.66 -17.58
CA GLU A 104 8.31 11.17 -16.61
C GLU A 104 9.34 12.23 -16.22
N LYS A 105 9.72 13.10 -17.15
CA LYS A 105 10.72 14.17 -16.91
C LYS A 105 10.20 15.20 -15.92
N GLU A 106 9.03 15.76 -16.19
CA GLU A 106 8.39 16.76 -15.34
C GLU A 106 8.03 16.15 -13.97
N ARG A 107 7.55 14.89 -13.93
CA ARG A 107 7.31 14.16 -12.69
C ARG A 107 8.57 14.07 -11.83
N ASN A 108 9.71 13.71 -12.42
CA ASN A 108 10.99 13.62 -11.71
C ASN A 108 11.47 14.98 -11.21
N GLU A 109 11.26 16.04 -11.97
CA GLU A 109 11.55 17.40 -11.55
C GLU A 109 10.69 17.85 -10.38
N ILE A 110 9.39 17.56 -10.39
CA ILE A 110 8.48 17.83 -9.26
C ILE A 110 8.97 17.10 -8.00
N ILE A 111 9.32 15.82 -8.09
CA ILE A 111 9.84 15.06 -6.96
C ILE A 111 11.13 15.68 -6.39
N LEU A 112 12.04 16.12 -7.26
CA LEU A 112 13.27 16.78 -6.82
C LEU A 112 12.97 18.09 -6.08
N ARG A 113 12.11 18.93 -6.64
CA ARG A 113 11.71 20.21 -6.03
C ARG A 113 10.99 20.02 -4.69
N MET A 114 10.18 18.96 -4.57
CA MET A 114 9.56 18.57 -3.29
C MET A 114 10.63 18.17 -2.25
N ALA A 115 11.63 17.39 -2.67
CA ALA A 115 12.74 17.01 -1.81
C ALA A 115 13.56 18.22 -1.33
N GLU A 116 13.82 19.21 -2.19
CA GLU A 116 14.48 20.47 -1.83
C GLU A 116 13.69 21.27 -0.79
N ARG A 117 12.36 21.10 -0.75
CA ARG A 117 11.46 21.69 0.26
C ARG A 117 11.25 20.75 1.47
N GLY A 118 12.06 19.70 1.62
CA GLY A 118 12.01 18.76 2.76
C GLY A 118 10.86 17.76 2.72
N VAL A 119 10.18 17.60 1.59
CA VAL A 119 9.07 16.64 1.42
C VAL A 119 9.51 15.45 0.58
N ALA A 120 9.58 14.27 1.20
CA ALA A 120 9.96 13.03 0.53
C ALA A 120 8.78 12.43 -0.25
N CYS A 121 8.76 12.63 -1.55
CA CYS A 121 7.85 11.95 -2.48
C CYS A 121 8.47 10.67 -3.05
N ASN A 122 7.63 9.77 -3.59
CA ASN A 122 8.08 8.52 -4.19
C ASN A 122 7.24 8.17 -5.43
N VAL A 123 7.57 7.03 -6.05
CA VAL A 123 6.81 6.42 -7.16
C VAL A 123 6.52 4.96 -6.84
N HIS A 124 5.27 4.59 -6.69
CA HIS A 124 4.84 3.21 -6.38
C HIS A 124 3.93 2.64 -7.50
N TYR A 125 4.50 1.93 -8.51
CA TYR A 125 5.92 1.57 -8.64
C TYR A 125 6.38 1.71 -10.08
N LYS A 126 7.70 1.69 -10.32
CA LYS A 126 8.26 1.51 -11.66
C LYS A 126 7.82 0.15 -12.20
N PRO A 127 7.23 0.05 -13.41
CA PRO A 127 6.76 -1.20 -13.99
C PRO A 127 7.84 -2.26 -14.09
N LEU A 128 7.51 -3.52 -13.79
CA LEU A 128 8.46 -4.64 -13.84
C LEU A 128 9.20 -4.77 -15.19
N PRO A 129 8.51 -4.60 -16.36
CA PRO A 129 9.20 -4.63 -17.66
C PRO A 129 10.32 -3.59 -17.81
N MET A 130 10.32 -2.53 -17.03
CA MET A 130 11.38 -1.51 -17.03
C MET A 130 12.57 -1.86 -16.12
N MET A 131 12.47 -2.89 -15.30
CA MET A 131 13.54 -3.34 -14.41
C MET A 131 14.55 -4.22 -15.15
N THR A 132 15.85 -4.09 -14.82
CA THR A 132 16.93 -4.79 -15.49
C THR A 132 16.73 -6.31 -15.57
N ALA A 133 16.32 -6.94 -14.46
CA ALA A 133 16.08 -8.38 -14.41
C ALA A 133 15.00 -8.84 -15.40
N TYR A 134 13.91 -8.09 -15.50
CA TYR A 134 12.79 -8.43 -16.38
C TYR A 134 13.11 -8.14 -17.85
N LYS A 135 13.85 -7.05 -18.13
CA LYS A 135 14.38 -6.81 -19.49
C LYS A 135 15.28 -7.95 -19.96
N ALA A 136 16.13 -8.49 -19.07
CA ALA A 136 16.96 -9.64 -19.38
C ALA A 136 16.17 -10.93 -19.66
N MET A 137 14.92 -11.02 -19.18
CA MET A 137 13.97 -12.10 -19.49
C MET A 137 13.16 -11.86 -20.78
N GLY A 138 13.41 -10.76 -21.49
CA GLY A 138 12.73 -10.44 -22.75
C GLY A 138 11.48 -9.59 -22.62
N PHE A 139 11.17 -9.06 -21.44
CA PHE A 139 10.03 -8.13 -21.27
C PHE A 139 10.39 -6.72 -21.77
N ASP A 140 9.49 -6.11 -22.54
CA ASP A 140 9.58 -4.70 -22.99
C ASP A 140 8.38 -3.90 -22.49
N ILE A 141 8.62 -2.69 -22.00
CA ILE A 141 7.55 -1.78 -21.55
C ILE A 141 6.62 -1.37 -22.68
N ALA A 142 7.09 -1.38 -23.92
CA ALA A 142 6.27 -1.08 -25.10
C ALA A 142 5.06 -2.02 -25.25
N ASP A 143 5.15 -3.25 -24.76
CA ASP A 143 4.07 -4.23 -24.74
C ASP A 143 3.02 -3.94 -23.63
N TYR A 144 3.30 -3.00 -22.73
CA TYR A 144 2.49 -2.67 -21.56
C TYR A 144 2.15 -1.17 -21.49
N PRO A 145 1.52 -0.57 -22.51
CA PRO A 145 1.28 0.87 -22.59
C PRO A 145 0.47 1.42 -21.42
N ASN A 146 -0.52 0.67 -20.93
CA ASN A 146 -1.31 1.09 -19.78
C ASN A 146 -0.48 1.19 -18.50
N ALA A 147 0.46 0.25 -18.29
CA ALA A 147 1.36 0.29 -17.13
C ALA A 147 2.32 1.50 -17.20
N TYR A 148 2.80 1.81 -18.40
CA TYR A 148 3.63 2.99 -18.63
C TYR A 148 2.86 4.30 -18.39
N HIS A 149 1.65 4.44 -18.94
CA HIS A 149 0.80 5.61 -18.74
C HIS A 149 0.42 5.85 -17.26
N HIS A 150 0.27 4.77 -16.48
CA HIS A 150 0.07 4.92 -15.04
C HIS A 150 1.33 5.36 -14.30
N TYR A 151 2.51 4.98 -14.80
CA TYR A 151 3.79 5.25 -14.16
C TYR A 151 4.35 6.64 -14.49
N GLU A 152 4.23 7.09 -15.75
CA GLU A 152 4.98 8.26 -16.26
C GLU A 152 4.76 9.55 -15.48
N ASN A 153 3.56 9.76 -14.94
CA ASN A 153 3.19 10.95 -14.17
C ASN A 153 2.75 10.66 -12.72
N LEU A 154 3.06 9.46 -12.23
CA LEU A 154 2.72 9.02 -10.88
C LEU A 154 3.64 9.63 -9.83
N ILE A 155 3.06 10.32 -8.84
CA ILE A 155 3.76 10.79 -7.64
C ILE A 155 3.02 10.27 -6.41
N THR A 156 3.74 9.71 -5.45
CA THR A 156 3.21 9.31 -4.16
C THR A 156 3.57 10.33 -3.11
N LEU A 157 2.57 10.94 -2.49
CA LEU A 157 2.74 11.87 -1.38
C LEU A 157 2.87 11.11 -0.04
N PRO A 158 3.54 11.71 0.95
CA PRO A 158 3.65 11.14 2.29
C PRO A 158 2.27 10.83 2.90
N LEU A 159 2.07 9.60 3.38
CA LEU A 159 0.85 9.20 4.08
C LEU A 159 1.18 8.22 5.21
N HIS A 160 1.23 8.72 6.43
CA HIS A 160 1.43 7.89 7.62
C HIS A 160 0.77 8.53 8.86
N THR A 161 0.47 7.72 9.86
CA THR A 161 -0.30 8.14 11.04
C THR A 161 0.41 9.11 11.99
N ARG A 162 1.71 9.36 11.79
CA ARG A 162 2.49 10.35 12.54
C ARG A 162 2.54 11.72 11.87
N LEU A 163 1.98 11.85 10.67
CA LEU A 163 1.88 13.14 9.98
C LEU A 163 0.89 14.02 10.77
N SER A 164 1.34 15.19 11.21
CA SER A 164 0.45 16.16 11.85
C SER A 164 -0.47 16.84 10.83
N ASP A 165 -1.41 17.64 11.30
CA ASP A 165 -2.28 18.42 10.41
C ASP A 165 -1.49 19.53 9.71
N GLU A 166 -0.54 20.11 10.42
CA GLU A 166 0.37 21.13 9.93
C GLU A 166 1.33 20.54 8.87
N ASP A 167 1.88 19.34 9.11
CA ASP A 167 2.71 18.65 8.13
C ASP A 167 1.92 18.33 6.85
N ALA A 168 0.67 17.84 7.00
CA ALA A 168 -0.18 17.53 5.85
C ALA A 168 -0.53 18.80 5.05
N ALA A 169 -0.82 19.92 5.73
CA ALA A 169 -1.05 21.20 5.09
C ALA A 169 0.20 21.68 4.35
N TYR A 170 1.37 21.56 4.97
CA TYR A 170 2.65 21.92 4.35
C TYR A 170 2.93 21.10 3.08
N VAL A 171 2.78 19.76 3.15
CA VAL A 171 2.94 18.88 1.99
C VAL A 171 2.01 19.30 0.86
N THR A 172 0.76 19.59 1.18
CA THR A 172 -0.26 20.01 0.21
C THR A 172 0.09 21.34 -0.42
N GLU A 173 0.48 22.34 0.38
CA GLU A 173 0.87 23.66 -0.09
C GLU A 173 2.07 23.57 -1.04
N GLN A 174 3.15 22.90 -0.63
CA GLN A 174 4.34 22.75 -1.43
C GLN A 174 4.07 22.01 -2.74
N PHE A 175 3.28 20.93 -2.69
CA PHE A 175 2.93 20.17 -3.88
C PHE A 175 2.08 20.98 -4.86
N THR A 176 1.02 21.62 -4.37
CA THR A 176 0.13 22.43 -5.23
C THR A 176 0.84 23.64 -5.83
N ASP A 177 1.73 24.27 -5.09
CA ASP A 177 2.54 25.41 -5.56
C ASP A 177 3.43 24.99 -6.75
N ILE A 178 4.14 23.87 -6.62
CA ILE A 178 5.00 23.36 -7.68
C ILE A 178 4.18 22.90 -8.88
N VAL A 179 3.13 22.09 -8.66
CA VAL A 179 2.37 21.45 -9.73
C VAL A 179 1.60 22.46 -10.58
N LYS A 180 1.14 23.58 -10.01
CA LYS A 180 0.46 24.66 -10.77
C LYS A 180 1.29 25.19 -11.93
N GLU A 181 2.60 25.14 -11.86
CA GLU A 181 3.47 25.58 -12.96
C GLU A 181 3.40 24.63 -14.17
N TYR A 182 2.95 23.40 -13.97
CA TYR A 182 2.83 22.34 -15.00
C TYR A 182 1.40 22.12 -15.47
N LEU A 183 0.40 22.61 -14.74
CA LEU A 183 -1.01 22.55 -15.14
C LEU A 183 -1.27 23.61 -16.22
N ARG A 184 -1.59 23.15 -17.44
CA ARG A 184 -1.89 24.00 -18.62
C ARG A 184 -3.37 24.05 -18.89
#